data_0f0ec449605397314ca6caff9a4c4963
#
_entry.id   0f0ec449605397314ca6caff9a4c4963
#
_cell.length_a   1.000
_cell.length_b   1.000
_cell.length_c   1.000
_cell.angle_alpha   90.00
_cell.angle_beta   90.00
_cell.angle_gamma   90.00
#
_symmetry.space_group_name_H-M   'P 1'
#
loop_
_entity.id
_entity.type
_entity.pdbx_description
1 polymer ?
#
loop_
_entity_poly.entity_id
_entity_poly.type
_entity_poly.pdbx_seq_one_letter_code
_entity_poly.pdbx_strand_id
1 'polypeptide(L)'
;MRIAFIHPHFPTAEGTGATHTATQVVNGLAETDHDVCVYCAETPSDDLETPGVEYRYLTGNSRHPHTDTRLNEEVTARLDEFGEYDVVHSYLMSLIPAIAAVGKETDAGTVVTLNAYQGVCPKNDLLYLNERQCERKSIPKCLNCIARTGFENEEYGYCYRTASQLFSLRLVRSAERRLAHVDAFRAPSDHVRENYVRFGYDRDRIHVVPHPVDEEFSIDHRSDFAEPYGLLYVGSLIERKGVKKLIPILEAATDGAFDFELTVVGTGGLESTLREQAAERGVDHLVEFAGFVPNAELPPVYAEHDCFVYPGIWEEPLARVYLEALATGTPIVSSEYGAVAEIIGEGGVTTDGSVGGFREAILRLVRGDRLRALSRGGKRKAREYDRERVLGGLLEIYGAVSDRGRGSEISVEL
;
A
#
# COMPACT_ATOMS: atom_id res chain seq x y z
N MET A 1 -24.55 -9.75 -7.92
CA MET A 1 -23.88 -10.64 -6.95
C MET A 1 -24.06 -10.07 -5.56
N ARG A 2 -24.17 -10.94 -4.56
CA ARG A 2 -24.06 -10.57 -3.14
C ARG A 2 -22.60 -10.70 -2.73
N ILE A 3 -21.98 -9.60 -2.30
CA ILE A 3 -20.55 -9.51 -2.02
C ILE A 3 -20.35 -9.19 -0.54
N ALA A 4 -19.61 -10.03 0.18
CA ALA A 4 -19.09 -9.72 1.50
C ALA A 4 -17.67 -9.17 1.36
N PHE A 5 -17.44 -7.92 1.77
CA PHE A 5 -16.12 -7.29 1.73
C PHE A 5 -15.61 -7.08 3.16
N ILE A 6 -14.49 -7.71 3.52
CA ILE A 6 -13.88 -7.57 4.84
C ILE A 6 -12.86 -6.43 4.80
N HIS A 7 -13.24 -5.30 5.40
CA HIS A 7 -12.45 -4.09 5.48
C HIS A 7 -11.46 -4.13 6.68
N PRO A 8 -10.22 -3.62 6.56
CA PRO A 8 -9.21 -3.68 7.63
C PRO A 8 -9.61 -2.92 8.91
N HIS A 9 -10.36 -1.84 8.74
CA HIS A 9 -10.83 -1.01 9.84
C HIS A 9 -12.30 -0.66 9.60
N PHE A 10 -12.60 0.62 9.55
CA PHE A 10 -13.86 1.17 9.12
C PHE A 10 -13.61 2.15 7.96
N PRO A 11 -14.48 2.23 6.93
CA PRO A 11 -14.21 2.97 5.69
C PRO A 11 -13.83 4.44 5.84
N THR A 12 -14.25 5.07 6.91
CA THR A 12 -13.98 6.50 7.15
C THR A 12 -12.97 6.75 8.25
N ALA A 13 -12.40 5.68 8.83
CA ALA A 13 -11.32 5.85 9.80
C ALA A 13 -10.13 6.56 9.13
N GLU A 14 -9.62 7.59 9.79
CA GLU A 14 -8.29 8.12 9.47
C GLU A 14 -7.28 6.98 9.61
N GLY A 15 -6.70 6.55 8.53
CA GLY A 15 -5.91 5.33 8.51
C GLY A 15 -4.73 5.37 7.55
N THR A 16 -4.12 4.21 7.42
CA THR A 16 -3.04 4.00 6.47
C THR A 16 -3.55 4.04 5.02
N GLY A 17 -2.65 4.15 4.05
CA GLY A 17 -3.00 4.05 2.64
C GLY A 17 -3.77 2.77 2.27
N ALA A 18 -3.60 1.68 3.02
CA ALA A 18 -4.37 0.45 2.85
C ALA A 18 -5.86 0.62 3.22
N THR A 19 -6.14 1.30 4.34
CA THR A 19 -7.52 1.63 4.75
C THR A 19 -8.21 2.49 3.71
N HIS A 20 -7.55 3.55 3.26
CA HIS A 20 -8.07 4.44 2.23
C HIS A 20 -8.36 3.70 0.92
N THR A 21 -7.43 2.86 0.45
CA THR A 21 -7.65 2.06 -0.78
C THR A 21 -8.82 1.08 -0.63
N ALA A 22 -8.97 0.43 0.53
CA ALA A 22 -10.11 -0.45 0.78
C ALA A 22 -11.44 0.33 0.72
N THR A 23 -11.46 1.55 1.27
CA THR A 23 -12.60 2.47 1.20
C THR A 23 -12.94 2.84 -0.24
N GLN A 24 -11.95 3.17 -1.07
CA GLN A 24 -12.17 3.46 -2.49
C GLN A 24 -12.80 2.27 -3.24
N VAL A 25 -12.35 1.05 -2.93
CA VAL A 25 -12.95 -0.17 -3.48
C VAL A 25 -14.41 -0.31 -3.03
N VAL A 26 -14.71 -0.11 -1.73
CA VAL A 26 -16.10 -0.17 -1.20
C VAL A 26 -16.98 0.86 -1.87
N ASN A 27 -16.52 2.12 -1.97
CA ASN A 27 -17.28 3.20 -2.62
C ASN A 27 -17.57 2.86 -4.09
N GLY A 28 -16.58 2.30 -4.80
CA GLY A 28 -16.78 1.87 -6.17
C GLY A 28 -17.78 0.72 -6.31
N LEU A 29 -17.70 -0.27 -5.43
CA LEU A 29 -18.67 -1.37 -5.43
C LEU A 29 -20.08 -0.91 -5.10
N ALA A 30 -20.25 0.08 -4.22
CA ALA A 30 -21.53 0.66 -3.84
C ALA A 30 -22.24 1.39 -5.01
N GLU A 31 -21.50 1.84 -6.02
CA GLU A 31 -22.02 2.47 -7.23
C GLU A 31 -22.47 1.46 -8.30
N THR A 32 -22.26 0.16 -8.07
CA THR A 32 -22.64 -0.91 -8.99
C THR A 32 -24.01 -1.51 -8.61
N ASP A 33 -24.57 -2.31 -9.52
CA ASP A 33 -25.81 -3.08 -9.28
C ASP A 33 -25.60 -4.32 -8.39
N HIS A 34 -24.54 -4.34 -7.56
CA HIS A 34 -24.20 -5.44 -6.67
C HIS A 34 -24.69 -5.16 -5.24
N ASP A 35 -25.10 -6.21 -4.54
CA ASP A 35 -25.47 -6.14 -3.12
C ASP A 35 -24.21 -6.31 -2.26
N VAL A 36 -23.77 -5.22 -1.63
CA VAL A 36 -22.49 -5.17 -0.91
C VAL A 36 -22.72 -5.06 0.59
N CYS A 37 -22.17 -6.02 1.33
CA CYS A 37 -22.09 -5.99 2.79
C CYS A 37 -20.62 -5.86 3.22
N VAL A 38 -20.31 -4.82 4.00
CA VAL A 38 -18.96 -4.56 4.50
C VAL A 38 -18.82 -5.06 5.93
N TYR A 39 -17.89 -5.99 6.14
CA TYR A 39 -17.52 -6.49 7.46
C TYR A 39 -16.31 -5.69 7.96
N CYS A 40 -16.51 -4.87 8.98
CA CYS A 40 -15.46 -4.04 9.56
C CYS A 40 -14.81 -4.73 10.76
N ALA A 41 -13.49 -4.64 10.86
CA ALA A 41 -12.73 -5.14 11.99
C ALA A 41 -12.86 -4.26 13.26
N GLU A 42 -13.38 -3.05 13.11
CA GLU A 42 -13.59 -2.06 14.18
C GLU A 42 -15.01 -1.50 14.12
N THR A 43 -15.51 -1.01 15.25
CA THR A 43 -16.82 -0.35 15.33
C THR A 43 -16.70 1.11 14.90
N PRO A 44 -17.64 1.65 14.10
CA PRO A 44 -17.55 3.04 13.65
C PRO A 44 -17.77 4.05 14.77
N SER A 45 -17.29 5.25 14.54
CA SER A 45 -17.83 6.48 15.15
C SER A 45 -19.05 6.93 14.33
N ASP A 46 -20.07 7.36 14.98
CA ASP A 46 -21.50 7.42 14.62
C ASP A 46 -21.97 8.02 13.28
N ASP A 47 -21.17 8.51 12.33
CA ASP A 47 -21.70 9.34 11.22
C ASP A 47 -21.22 8.98 9.79
N LEU A 48 -20.71 7.77 9.53
CA LEU A 48 -19.83 7.62 8.37
C LEU A 48 -20.11 6.38 7.48
N GLU A 49 -21.38 5.97 7.33
CA GLU A 49 -21.77 4.87 6.44
C GLU A 49 -21.91 5.34 4.99
N THR A 50 -21.30 4.62 4.05
CA THR A 50 -21.54 4.85 2.62
C THR A 50 -23.00 4.51 2.29
N PRO A 51 -23.80 5.42 1.72
CA PRO A 51 -25.19 5.14 1.38
C PRO A 51 -25.33 3.90 0.48
N GLY A 52 -26.28 3.02 0.81
CA GLY A 52 -26.55 1.82 0.03
C GLY A 52 -25.68 0.61 0.36
N VAL A 53 -24.79 0.71 1.35
CA VAL A 53 -23.93 -0.38 1.82
C VAL A 53 -24.42 -0.87 3.19
N GLU A 54 -24.57 -2.19 3.35
CA GLU A 54 -24.80 -2.80 4.65
C GLU A 54 -23.48 -2.95 5.41
N TYR A 55 -23.44 -2.56 6.70
CA TYR A 55 -22.25 -2.70 7.56
C TYR A 55 -22.48 -3.71 8.67
N ARG A 56 -21.52 -4.61 8.85
CA ARG A 56 -21.45 -5.57 9.94
C ARG A 56 -20.09 -5.51 10.61
N TYR A 57 -20.04 -5.87 11.90
CA TYR A 57 -18.81 -5.72 12.68
C TYR A 57 -18.29 -7.07 13.15
N LEU A 58 -16.98 -7.26 12.96
CA LEU A 58 -16.21 -8.38 13.48
C LEU A 58 -15.71 -8.04 14.88
N THR A 59 -16.64 -7.82 15.80
CA THR A 59 -16.34 -7.30 17.16
C THR A 59 -15.74 -8.31 18.11
N GLY A 60 -15.44 -9.50 17.62
CA GLY A 60 -14.74 -10.58 18.30
C GLY A 60 -15.04 -10.75 19.80
N ASN A 61 -16.01 -11.58 20.14
CA ASN A 61 -16.21 -11.99 21.53
C ASN A 61 -15.04 -12.81 22.10
N SER A 62 -14.04 -13.12 21.28
CA SER A 62 -12.83 -13.83 21.67
C SER A 62 -11.93 -12.93 22.52
N ARG A 63 -11.46 -13.46 23.68
CA ARG A 63 -10.49 -12.78 24.56
C ARG A 63 -9.05 -12.95 24.13
N HIS A 64 -8.79 -13.45 22.90
CA HIS A 64 -7.43 -13.68 22.45
C HIS A 64 -6.65 -12.35 22.36
N PRO A 65 -5.41 -12.26 22.84
CA PRO A 65 -4.64 -11.01 22.86
C PRO A 65 -4.24 -10.51 21.46
N HIS A 66 -4.20 -11.39 20.45
CA HIS A 66 -3.80 -11.04 19.09
C HIS A 66 -5.02 -10.81 18.21
N THR A 67 -5.20 -9.60 17.70
CA THR A 67 -6.37 -9.16 16.93
C THR A 67 -6.63 -10.03 15.71
N ASP A 68 -5.62 -10.29 14.87
CA ASP A 68 -5.79 -11.09 13.65
C ASP A 68 -6.23 -12.54 13.97
N THR A 69 -5.80 -13.10 15.10
CA THR A 69 -6.25 -14.42 15.54
C THR A 69 -7.73 -14.39 15.91
N ARG A 70 -8.19 -13.35 16.64
CA ARG A 70 -9.62 -13.17 16.96
C ARG A 70 -10.47 -13.04 15.72
N LEU A 71 -10.03 -12.23 14.75
CA LEU A 71 -10.75 -12.06 13.49
C LEU A 71 -10.86 -13.38 12.71
N ASN A 72 -9.80 -14.18 12.66
CA ASN A 72 -9.85 -15.51 12.03
C ASN A 72 -10.85 -16.45 12.73
N GLU A 73 -10.88 -16.47 14.08
CA GLU A 73 -11.84 -17.27 14.87
C GLU A 73 -13.27 -16.82 14.59
N GLU A 74 -13.51 -15.50 14.54
CA GLU A 74 -14.85 -14.95 14.33
C GLU A 74 -15.37 -15.22 12.92
N VAL A 75 -14.58 -15.01 11.88
CA VAL A 75 -14.97 -15.35 10.49
C VAL A 75 -15.24 -16.86 10.39
N THR A 76 -14.40 -17.70 10.99
CA THR A 76 -14.61 -19.16 10.97
C THR A 76 -15.85 -19.59 11.75
N ALA A 77 -16.27 -18.86 12.78
CA ALA A 77 -17.51 -19.15 13.52
C ALA A 77 -18.78 -18.74 12.77
N ARG A 78 -18.67 -17.98 11.67
CA ARG A 78 -19.79 -17.46 10.86
C ARG A 78 -19.82 -18.07 9.45
N LEU A 79 -19.32 -19.29 9.25
CA LEU A 79 -19.26 -19.90 7.91
C LEU A 79 -20.62 -19.95 7.21
N ASP A 80 -21.70 -20.27 7.94
CA ASP A 80 -23.07 -20.30 7.40
C ASP A 80 -23.48 -18.92 6.87
N GLU A 81 -23.13 -17.85 7.58
CA GLU A 81 -23.40 -16.47 7.18
C GLU A 81 -22.61 -16.08 5.93
N PHE A 82 -21.29 -16.38 5.89
CA PHE A 82 -20.46 -16.11 4.73
C PHE A 82 -20.82 -16.97 3.51
N GLY A 83 -21.38 -18.16 3.72
CA GLY A 83 -21.88 -19.02 2.66
C GLY A 83 -23.11 -18.50 1.92
N GLU A 84 -23.78 -17.45 2.42
CA GLU A 84 -24.91 -16.81 1.75
C GLU A 84 -24.49 -15.82 0.65
N TYR A 85 -23.19 -15.48 0.55
CA TYR A 85 -22.66 -14.55 -0.44
C TYR A 85 -22.16 -15.30 -1.68
N ASP A 86 -22.27 -14.65 -2.84
CA ASP A 86 -21.63 -15.15 -4.07
C ASP A 86 -20.10 -15.02 -3.99
N VAL A 87 -19.61 -13.94 -3.34
CA VAL A 87 -18.19 -13.66 -3.18
C VAL A 87 -17.87 -13.15 -1.77
N VAL A 88 -16.81 -13.68 -1.18
CA VAL A 88 -16.21 -13.19 0.08
C VAL A 88 -14.80 -12.67 -0.22
N HIS A 89 -14.62 -11.36 -0.15
CA HIS A 89 -13.33 -10.71 -0.39
C HIS A 89 -12.74 -10.14 0.90
N SER A 90 -11.55 -10.60 1.30
CA SER A 90 -10.81 -10.03 2.42
C SER A 90 -9.70 -9.10 1.95
N TYR A 91 -9.73 -7.87 2.47
CA TYR A 91 -8.62 -6.92 2.30
C TYR A 91 -7.49 -7.15 3.33
N LEU A 92 -7.71 -8.07 4.28
CA LEU A 92 -6.75 -8.46 5.32
C LEU A 92 -6.08 -9.79 4.95
N MET A 93 -4.78 -9.77 4.65
CA MET A 93 -3.98 -10.98 4.35
C MET A 93 -3.86 -11.92 5.55
N SER A 94 -3.94 -11.39 6.76
CA SER A 94 -3.93 -12.19 8.00
C SER A 94 -5.13 -13.13 8.12
N LEU A 95 -6.22 -12.87 7.36
CA LEU A 95 -7.43 -13.69 7.32
C LEU A 95 -7.38 -14.82 6.28
N ILE A 96 -6.29 -15.02 5.54
CA ILE A 96 -6.17 -16.15 4.60
C ILE A 96 -6.61 -17.49 5.22
N PRO A 97 -6.25 -17.85 6.48
CA PRO A 97 -6.72 -19.10 7.08
C PRO A 97 -8.24 -19.23 7.22
N ALA A 98 -8.91 -18.13 7.56
CA ALA A 98 -10.38 -18.09 7.72
C ALA A 98 -11.09 -18.06 6.36
N ILE A 99 -10.58 -17.26 5.40
CA ILE A 99 -11.12 -17.21 4.03
C ILE A 99 -10.96 -18.57 3.34
N ALA A 100 -9.85 -19.27 3.56
CA ALA A 100 -9.67 -20.62 3.09
C ALA A 100 -10.66 -21.63 3.73
N ALA A 101 -11.13 -21.38 4.97
CA ALA A 101 -12.19 -22.18 5.56
C ALA A 101 -13.54 -21.88 4.88
N VAL A 102 -13.85 -20.63 4.57
CA VAL A 102 -15.03 -20.24 3.77
C VAL A 102 -15.01 -20.97 2.43
N GLY A 103 -13.92 -20.86 1.64
CA GLY A 103 -13.83 -21.50 0.32
C GLY A 103 -13.83 -23.04 0.36
N LYS A 104 -13.52 -23.66 1.51
CA LYS A 104 -13.56 -25.13 1.68
C LYS A 104 -14.94 -25.63 2.10
N GLU A 105 -15.64 -24.90 2.97
CA GLU A 105 -16.84 -25.38 3.66
C GLU A 105 -18.13 -24.78 3.09
N THR A 106 -18.03 -23.78 2.15
CA THR A 106 -19.16 -23.11 1.50
C THR A 106 -19.00 -23.05 -0.02
N ASP A 107 -20.05 -22.64 -0.72
CA ASP A 107 -20.04 -22.43 -2.18
C ASP A 107 -19.64 -20.99 -2.57
N ALA A 108 -19.35 -20.11 -1.62
CA ALA A 108 -18.94 -18.74 -1.87
C ALA A 108 -17.55 -18.68 -2.53
N GLY A 109 -17.42 -17.91 -3.61
CA GLY A 109 -16.13 -17.59 -4.22
C GLY A 109 -15.27 -16.74 -3.27
N THR A 110 -13.98 -17.04 -3.17
CA THR A 110 -13.11 -16.41 -2.18
C THR A 110 -11.97 -15.62 -2.82
N VAL A 111 -11.79 -14.37 -2.38
CA VAL A 111 -10.72 -13.47 -2.84
C VAL A 111 -9.98 -12.87 -1.66
N VAL A 112 -8.64 -12.76 -1.76
CA VAL A 112 -7.83 -12.05 -0.77
C VAL A 112 -6.91 -11.04 -1.46
N THR A 113 -6.95 -9.78 -1.01
CA THR A 113 -6.01 -8.75 -1.46
C THR A 113 -4.66 -8.89 -0.77
N LEU A 114 -3.58 -8.94 -1.56
CA LEU A 114 -2.19 -9.03 -1.12
C LEU A 114 -1.53 -7.63 -1.14
N ASN A 115 -2.01 -6.72 -0.30
CA ASN A 115 -1.59 -5.30 -0.30
C ASN A 115 -0.23 -5.03 0.35
N ALA A 116 0.38 -6.03 0.98
CA ALA A 116 1.73 -6.02 1.55
C ALA A 116 2.22 -7.47 1.70
N TYR A 117 3.01 -7.81 2.71
CA TYR A 117 3.68 -9.12 2.81
C TYR A 117 3.26 -9.96 4.01
N GLN A 118 2.20 -9.58 4.72
CA GLN A 118 1.74 -10.32 5.92
C GLN A 118 1.32 -11.77 5.62
N GLY A 119 0.92 -12.06 4.38
CA GLY A 119 0.61 -13.44 3.95
C GLY A 119 1.82 -14.37 3.89
N VAL A 120 3.05 -13.82 3.85
CA VAL A 120 4.30 -14.58 3.73
C VAL A 120 5.37 -14.20 4.75
N CYS A 121 5.28 -13.04 5.38
CA CYS A 121 6.23 -12.53 6.36
C CYS A 121 5.50 -12.07 7.64
N PRO A 122 5.85 -12.59 8.83
CA PRO A 122 5.23 -12.19 10.10
C PRO A 122 5.49 -10.72 10.47
N LYS A 123 6.51 -10.09 9.90
CA LYS A 123 6.86 -8.68 10.05
C LYS A 123 6.20 -7.78 9.00
N ASN A 124 5.61 -8.35 7.97
CA ASN A 124 4.95 -7.65 6.86
C ASN A 124 5.86 -6.75 6.00
N ASP A 125 7.17 -6.98 5.99
CA ASP A 125 8.14 -6.09 5.30
C ASP A 125 9.10 -6.80 4.33
N LEU A 126 9.21 -8.13 4.39
CA LEU A 126 10.18 -8.95 3.67
C LEU A 126 11.66 -8.53 3.90
N LEU A 127 11.95 -7.81 4.97
CA LEU A 127 13.32 -7.44 5.35
C LEU A 127 13.87 -8.40 6.42
N TYR A 128 14.89 -9.15 6.06
CA TYR A 128 15.60 -9.98 7.01
C TYR A 128 16.56 -9.12 7.83
N LEU A 129 16.34 -9.09 9.15
CA LEU A 129 17.08 -8.29 10.13
C LEU A 129 17.05 -6.77 9.83
N ASN A 130 15.99 -6.27 9.15
CA ASN A 130 15.82 -4.90 8.68
C ASN A 130 16.91 -4.37 7.74
N GLU A 131 17.77 -5.27 7.20
CA GLU A 131 18.95 -4.90 6.41
C GLU A 131 18.85 -5.33 4.95
N ARG A 132 18.25 -6.50 4.67
CA ARG A 132 18.26 -7.07 3.33
C ARG A 132 16.97 -7.82 3.00
N GLN A 133 16.66 -7.91 1.73
CA GLN A 133 15.49 -8.65 1.26
C GLN A 133 15.50 -10.12 1.72
N CYS A 134 14.34 -10.60 2.16
CA CYS A 134 14.13 -11.97 2.59
C CYS A 134 13.72 -12.85 1.41
N GLU A 135 14.67 -13.47 0.72
CA GLU A 135 14.41 -14.31 -0.45
C GLU A 135 13.82 -15.70 -0.12
N ARG A 136 14.09 -16.21 1.08
CA ARG A 136 13.64 -17.54 1.52
C ARG A 136 13.30 -17.53 3.00
N LYS A 137 12.19 -18.17 3.36
CA LYS A 137 11.78 -18.34 4.75
C LYS A 137 12.07 -19.74 5.27
N SER A 138 12.36 -19.83 6.56
CA SER A 138 12.35 -21.05 7.36
C SER A 138 12.01 -20.68 8.79
N ILE A 139 11.49 -21.63 9.57
CA ILE A 139 11.11 -21.34 10.95
C ILE A 139 12.27 -20.77 11.77
N PRO A 140 13.48 -21.41 11.77
CA PRO A 140 14.60 -20.87 12.52
C PRO A 140 15.01 -19.46 12.07
N LYS A 141 14.97 -19.19 10.75
CA LYS A 141 15.27 -17.87 10.19
C LYS A 141 14.25 -16.82 10.63
N CYS A 142 12.95 -17.13 10.56
CA CYS A 142 11.89 -16.22 11.00
C CYS A 142 11.97 -15.96 12.51
N LEU A 143 12.17 -16.98 13.33
CA LEU A 143 12.33 -16.84 14.78
C LEU A 143 13.54 -15.97 15.13
N ASN A 144 14.70 -16.18 14.47
CA ASN A 144 15.86 -15.34 14.66
C ASN A 144 15.61 -13.90 14.23
N CYS A 145 14.93 -13.68 13.12
CA CYS A 145 14.55 -12.34 12.65
C CYS A 145 13.64 -11.64 13.66
N ILE A 146 12.57 -12.30 14.11
CA ILE A 146 11.63 -11.77 15.11
C ILE A 146 12.36 -11.41 16.41
N ALA A 147 13.23 -12.30 16.89
CA ALA A 147 13.95 -12.08 18.15
C ALA A 147 14.94 -10.91 18.09
N ARG A 148 15.47 -10.58 16.91
CA ARG A 148 16.51 -9.56 16.76
C ARG A 148 16.00 -8.19 16.33
N THR A 149 14.90 -8.15 15.59
CA THR A 149 14.48 -6.90 14.95
C THR A 149 13.19 -6.32 15.47
N GLY A 150 12.39 -6.98 16.29
CA GLY A 150 11.15 -6.41 16.81
C GLY A 150 10.38 -5.56 15.75
N PHE A 151 9.24 -5.01 16.10
CA PHE A 151 8.58 -3.98 15.29
C PHE A 151 9.28 -2.63 15.49
N GLU A 152 9.40 -1.83 14.43
CA GLU A 152 9.88 -0.44 14.49
C GLU A 152 8.85 0.52 15.12
N ASN A 153 7.68 0.02 15.53
CA ASN A 153 6.67 0.87 16.16
C ASN A 153 7.04 1.15 17.64
N GLU A 154 7.34 2.39 17.95
CA GLU A 154 7.77 2.84 19.27
C GLU A 154 6.69 2.76 20.36
N GLU A 155 5.41 2.64 19.97
CA GLU A 155 4.28 2.62 20.91
C GLU A 155 4.21 1.37 21.82
N TYR A 156 4.77 0.23 21.40
CA TYR A 156 4.62 -1.03 22.12
C TYR A 156 5.97 -1.62 22.56
N GLY A 157 6.05 -2.08 23.80
CA GLY A 157 7.26 -2.68 24.35
C GLY A 157 7.71 -3.96 23.60
N TYR A 158 9.02 -4.25 23.63
CA TYR A 158 9.66 -5.38 22.92
C TYR A 158 8.95 -6.73 23.12
N CYS A 159 8.54 -7.05 24.36
CA CYS A 159 7.89 -8.34 24.65
C CYS A 159 6.55 -8.48 23.94
N TYR A 160 5.73 -7.43 23.91
CA TYR A 160 4.43 -7.43 23.23
C TYR A 160 4.62 -7.61 21.73
N ARG A 161 5.56 -6.89 21.14
CA ARG A 161 5.88 -6.96 19.72
C ARG A 161 6.36 -8.33 19.30
N THR A 162 7.28 -8.92 20.05
CA THR A 162 7.79 -10.27 19.82
C THR A 162 6.66 -11.30 19.88
N ALA A 163 5.80 -11.21 20.88
CA ALA A 163 4.64 -12.12 21.03
C ALA A 163 3.67 -11.98 19.85
N SER A 164 3.33 -10.75 19.44
CA SER A 164 2.46 -10.48 18.28
C SER A 164 3.03 -11.10 16.99
N GLN A 165 4.33 -10.94 16.73
CA GLN A 165 4.97 -11.53 15.55
C GLN A 165 5.03 -13.06 15.58
N LEU A 166 5.09 -13.67 16.75
CA LEU A 166 4.99 -15.13 16.88
C LEU A 166 3.58 -15.63 16.53
N PHE A 167 2.53 -14.89 16.92
CA PHE A 167 1.16 -15.19 16.47
C PHE A 167 1.02 -15.02 14.96
N SER A 168 1.54 -13.92 14.40
CA SER A 168 1.58 -13.68 12.96
C SER A 168 2.32 -14.79 12.21
N LEU A 169 3.45 -15.30 12.73
CA LEU A 169 4.16 -16.43 12.15
C LEU A 169 3.30 -17.71 12.13
N ARG A 170 2.49 -17.92 13.17
CA ARG A 170 1.54 -19.03 13.23
C ARG A 170 0.45 -18.91 12.17
N LEU A 171 -0.08 -17.68 11.97
CA LEU A 171 -1.08 -17.41 10.93
C LEU A 171 -0.50 -17.59 9.52
N VAL A 172 0.69 -17.07 9.23
CA VAL A 172 1.41 -17.29 7.96
C VAL A 172 1.54 -18.77 7.65
N ARG A 173 1.96 -19.59 8.63
CA ARG A 173 2.07 -21.05 8.45
C ARG A 173 0.72 -21.75 8.28
N SER A 174 -0.31 -21.24 8.94
CA SER A 174 -1.67 -21.74 8.77
C SER A 174 -2.18 -21.44 7.36
N ALA A 175 -1.90 -20.24 6.85
CA ALA A 175 -2.21 -19.84 5.49
C ALA A 175 -1.54 -20.75 4.45
N GLU A 176 -0.21 -20.97 4.54
CA GLU A 176 0.55 -21.84 3.62
C GLU A 176 -0.08 -23.22 3.38
N ARG A 177 -0.70 -23.79 4.40
CA ARG A 177 -1.31 -25.13 4.32
C ARG A 177 -2.70 -25.11 3.68
N ARG A 178 -3.27 -23.95 3.46
CA ARG A 178 -4.67 -23.76 3.05
C ARG A 178 -4.84 -22.97 1.78
N LEU A 179 -3.76 -22.51 1.14
CA LEU A 179 -3.81 -21.67 -0.07
C LEU A 179 -4.68 -22.29 -1.19
N ALA A 180 -4.70 -23.64 -1.28
CA ALA A 180 -5.52 -24.33 -2.27
C ALA A 180 -7.03 -24.12 -2.12
N HIS A 181 -7.49 -23.61 -0.98
CA HIS A 181 -8.91 -23.34 -0.71
C HIS A 181 -9.28 -21.84 -0.82
N VAL A 182 -8.36 -20.98 -1.26
CA VAL A 182 -8.66 -19.60 -1.67
C VAL A 182 -8.70 -19.58 -3.18
N ASP A 183 -9.77 -19.07 -3.78
CA ASP A 183 -9.99 -19.15 -5.22
C ASP A 183 -9.09 -18.21 -5.98
N ALA A 184 -9.00 -16.94 -5.55
CA ALA A 184 -8.16 -15.96 -6.19
C ALA A 184 -7.48 -15.03 -5.18
N PHE A 185 -6.36 -14.48 -5.60
CA PHE A 185 -5.64 -13.41 -4.91
C PHE A 185 -5.54 -12.20 -5.82
N ARG A 186 -5.75 -11.00 -5.25
CA ARG A 186 -5.48 -9.73 -5.92
C ARG A 186 -4.15 -9.19 -5.44
N ALA A 187 -3.19 -8.98 -6.35
CA ALA A 187 -1.95 -8.27 -6.07
C ALA A 187 -2.00 -6.85 -6.67
N PRO A 188 -1.45 -5.82 -6.00
CA PRO A 188 -1.47 -4.45 -6.53
C PRO A 188 -0.43 -4.21 -7.63
N SER A 189 0.53 -5.10 -7.81
CA SER A 189 1.62 -5.00 -8.79
C SER A 189 2.17 -6.37 -9.16
N ASP A 190 2.85 -6.47 -10.30
CA ASP A 190 3.59 -7.66 -10.70
C ASP A 190 4.68 -8.01 -9.69
N HIS A 191 5.35 -7.01 -9.14
CA HIS A 191 6.37 -7.20 -8.11
C HIS A 191 5.82 -7.96 -6.89
N VAL A 192 4.61 -7.59 -6.41
CA VAL A 192 3.95 -8.31 -5.29
C VAL A 192 3.60 -9.72 -5.72
N ARG A 193 3.02 -9.93 -6.91
CA ARG A 193 2.72 -11.27 -7.44
C ARG A 193 3.97 -12.15 -7.43
N GLU A 194 5.09 -11.69 -7.98
CA GLU A 194 6.35 -12.44 -8.06
C GLU A 194 6.89 -12.80 -6.66
N ASN A 195 6.79 -11.87 -5.70
CA ASN A 195 7.17 -12.16 -4.33
C ASN A 195 6.30 -13.27 -3.72
N TYR A 196 4.98 -13.24 -3.91
CA TYR A 196 4.10 -14.29 -3.38
C TYR A 196 4.33 -15.64 -4.07
N VAL A 197 4.53 -15.66 -5.40
CA VAL A 197 4.91 -16.88 -6.16
C VAL A 197 6.21 -17.47 -5.63
N ARG A 198 7.22 -16.65 -5.36
CA ARG A 198 8.50 -17.08 -4.73
C ARG A 198 8.28 -17.80 -3.41
N PHE A 199 7.25 -17.45 -2.65
CA PHE A 199 6.90 -18.07 -1.37
C PHE A 199 5.85 -19.16 -1.48
N GLY A 200 5.55 -19.65 -2.69
CA GLY A 200 4.77 -20.87 -2.93
C GLY A 200 3.27 -20.64 -3.19
N TYR A 201 2.87 -19.42 -3.49
CA TYR A 201 1.53 -19.16 -4.01
C TYR A 201 1.45 -19.54 -5.49
N ASP A 202 0.30 -20.03 -5.91
CA ASP A 202 0.03 -20.39 -7.30
C ASP A 202 -0.13 -19.12 -8.13
N ARG A 203 0.71 -18.98 -9.17
CA ARG A 203 0.71 -17.82 -10.07
C ARG A 203 -0.64 -17.59 -10.74
N ASP A 204 -1.28 -18.67 -11.18
CA ASP A 204 -2.52 -18.62 -11.96
C ASP A 204 -3.72 -18.16 -11.12
N ARG A 205 -3.57 -18.14 -9.79
CA ARG A 205 -4.56 -17.60 -8.85
C ARG A 205 -4.27 -16.17 -8.40
N ILE A 206 -3.15 -15.57 -8.82
CA ILE A 206 -2.81 -14.19 -8.46
C ILE A 206 -3.03 -13.26 -9.64
N HIS A 207 -4.07 -12.45 -9.56
CA HIS A 207 -4.44 -11.44 -10.55
C HIS A 207 -3.86 -10.09 -10.13
N VAL A 208 -3.22 -9.40 -11.08
CA VAL A 208 -2.66 -8.06 -10.84
C VAL A 208 -3.74 -7.03 -11.13
N VAL A 209 -4.29 -6.45 -10.07
CA VAL A 209 -5.25 -5.34 -10.14
C VAL A 209 -4.74 -4.26 -9.18
N PRO A 210 -4.29 -3.11 -9.68
CA PRO A 210 -3.64 -2.07 -8.88
C PRO A 210 -4.62 -1.38 -7.92
N HIS A 211 -4.12 -0.42 -7.14
CA HIS A 211 -4.96 0.47 -6.37
C HIS A 211 -5.53 1.58 -7.25
N PRO A 212 -6.77 2.02 -7.05
CA PRO A 212 -7.30 3.17 -7.75
C PRO A 212 -6.63 4.46 -7.24
N VAL A 213 -6.47 5.43 -8.12
CA VAL A 213 -6.16 6.81 -7.77
C VAL A 213 -7.46 7.57 -7.50
N ASP A 214 -7.43 8.53 -6.56
CA ASP A 214 -8.58 9.37 -6.29
C ASP A 214 -8.75 10.41 -7.40
N GLU A 215 -9.98 10.63 -7.84
CA GLU A 215 -10.31 11.56 -8.94
C GLU A 215 -9.89 13.01 -8.64
N GLU A 216 -9.89 13.40 -7.35
CA GLU A 216 -9.46 14.70 -6.88
C GLU A 216 -8.00 15.04 -7.23
N PHE A 217 -7.15 14.01 -7.47
CA PHE A 217 -5.78 14.22 -7.94
C PHE A 217 -5.67 14.44 -9.46
N SER A 218 -6.75 14.26 -10.21
CA SER A 218 -6.79 14.51 -11.67
C SER A 218 -6.89 16.00 -12.00
N ILE A 219 -5.98 16.81 -11.44
CA ILE A 219 -5.90 18.25 -11.66
C ILE A 219 -4.74 18.62 -12.59
N ASP A 220 -4.75 19.85 -13.09
CA ASP A 220 -3.64 20.34 -13.90
C ASP A 220 -2.44 20.70 -13.05
N HIS A 221 -1.26 20.31 -13.52
CA HIS A 221 0.00 20.71 -12.91
C HIS A 221 0.19 22.22 -13.01
N ARG A 222 0.63 22.84 -11.92
CA ARG A 222 0.67 24.31 -11.77
C ARG A 222 2.08 24.88 -11.75
N SER A 223 3.10 24.06 -11.47
CA SER A 223 4.48 24.53 -11.49
C SER A 223 4.93 24.88 -12.90
N ASP A 224 5.71 25.95 -13.01
CA ASP A 224 6.33 26.40 -14.26
C ASP A 224 7.65 25.67 -14.56
N PHE A 225 8.09 24.77 -13.68
CA PHE A 225 9.39 24.09 -13.73
C PHE A 225 10.55 25.07 -13.84
N ALA A 226 10.57 26.02 -12.92
CA ALA A 226 11.55 27.12 -12.86
C ALA A 226 12.19 27.24 -11.47
N GLU A 227 13.35 27.87 -11.37
CA GLU A 227 14.03 28.10 -10.11
C GLU A 227 13.33 29.14 -9.22
N PRO A 228 13.32 28.95 -7.88
CA PRO A 228 13.82 27.74 -7.19
C PRO A 228 12.93 26.53 -7.47
N TYR A 229 13.55 25.36 -7.75
CA TYR A 229 12.80 24.13 -8.00
C TYR A 229 12.24 23.56 -6.71
N GLY A 230 10.93 23.36 -6.65
CA GLY A 230 10.22 22.77 -5.52
C GLY A 230 10.33 21.23 -5.50
N LEU A 231 11.04 20.68 -4.53
CA LEU A 231 11.05 19.26 -4.22
C LEU A 231 9.96 18.95 -3.18
N LEU A 232 9.22 17.87 -3.35
CA LEU A 232 8.15 17.44 -2.46
C LEU A 232 8.42 16.05 -1.90
N TYR A 233 8.23 15.88 -0.61
CA TYR A 233 8.05 14.57 0.03
C TYR A 233 6.69 14.51 0.70
N VAL A 234 5.94 13.41 0.52
CA VAL A 234 4.67 13.14 1.22
C VAL A 234 4.73 11.75 1.83
N GLY A 235 4.51 11.64 3.13
CA GLY A 235 4.46 10.35 3.82
C GLY A 235 4.87 10.40 5.29
N SER A 236 4.71 9.27 5.99
CA SER A 236 5.13 9.14 7.39
C SER A 236 6.64 9.33 7.54
N LEU A 237 7.06 10.05 8.58
CA LEU A 237 8.47 10.33 8.86
C LEU A 237 9.09 9.20 9.70
N ILE A 238 9.28 8.03 9.05
CA ILE A 238 9.81 6.79 9.64
C ILE A 238 10.97 6.22 8.83
N GLU A 239 11.77 5.36 9.46
CA GLU A 239 13.02 4.81 8.90
C GLU A 239 12.84 4.15 7.51
N ARG A 240 11.85 3.27 7.36
CA ARG A 240 11.64 2.53 6.10
C ARG A 240 11.27 3.40 4.90
N LYS A 241 10.77 4.62 5.15
CA LYS A 241 10.47 5.60 4.11
C LYS A 241 11.72 6.38 3.65
N GLY A 242 12.88 6.11 4.27
CA GLY A 242 14.17 6.65 3.88
C GLY A 242 14.35 8.15 4.14
N VAL A 243 13.47 8.74 4.96
CA VAL A 243 13.37 10.20 5.17
C VAL A 243 14.70 10.85 5.63
N LYS A 244 15.56 10.11 6.33
CA LYS A 244 16.89 10.59 6.74
C LYS A 244 17.79 11.01 5.56
N LYS A 245 17.45 10.60 4.34
CA LYS A 245 18.18 10.98 3.12
C LYS A 245 17.68 12.30 2.51
N LEU A 246 16.49 12.80 2.89
CA LEU A 246 15.90 13.99 2.28
C LEU A 246 16.80 15.22 2.41
N ILE A 247 17.27 15.51 3.61
CA ILE A 247 18.14 16.67 3.86
C ILE A 247 19.50 16.54 3.15
N PRO A 248 20.22 15.38 3.24
CA PRO A 248 21.40 15.15 2.42
C PRO A 248 21.18 15.26 0.91
N ILE A 249 20.02 14.85 0.40
CA ILE A 249 19.68 14.99 -1.04
C ILE A 249 19.52 16.45 -1.40
N LEU A 250 18.78 17.24 -0.60
CA LEU A 250 18.63 18.68 -0.82
C LEU A 250 19.98 19.40 -0.82
N GLU A 251 20.79 19.20 0.23
CA GLU A 251 22.15 19.79 0.32
C GLU A 251 22.99 19.46 -0.92
N ALA A 252 23.01 18.18 -1.30
CA ALA A 252 23.78 17.74 -2.46
C ALA A 252 23.23 18.29 -3.80
N ALA A 253 21.94 18.51 -3.92
CA ALA A 253 21.32 19.10 -5.12
C ALA A 253 21.62 20.60 -5.22
N THR A 254 21.56 21.31 -4.10
CA THR A 254 21.78 22.76 -4.00
C THR A 254 23.26 23.16 -4.16
N ASP A 255 24.20 22.23 -3.87
CA ASP A 255 25.65 22.42 -4.16
C ASP A 255 25.94 22.34 -5.67
N GLY A 256 25.22 23.14 -6.44
CA GLY A 256 25.27 23.11 -7.90
C GLY A 256 24.94 24.43 -8.57
N ALA A 257 24.45 24.32 -9.80
CA ALA A 257 24.12 25.45 -10.65
C ALA A 257 22.63 25.86 -10.56
N PHE A 258 21.87 25.23 -9.66
CA PHE A 258 20.41 25.44 -9.54
C PHE A 258 20.00 25.58 -8.07
N ASP A 259 18.97 26.38 -7.83
CA ASP A 259 18.37 26.58 -6.52
C ASP A 259 17.20 25.62 -6.30
N PHE A 260 17.13 25.01 -5.09
CA PHE A 260 16.09 24.07 -4.70
C PHE A 260 15.51 24.40 -3.33
N GLU A 261 14.22 24.13 -3.18
CA GLU A 261 13.51 24.13 -1.90
C GLU A 261 12.88 22.74 -1.67
N LEU A 262 12.67 22.35 -0.41
CA LEU A 262 12.08 21.05 -0.05
C LEU A 262 10.89 21.26 0.87
N THR A 263 9.72 20.79 0.44
CA THR A 263 8.54 20.67 1.30
C THR A 263 8.40 19.24 1.78
N VAL A 264 8.32 19.06 3.11
CA VAL A 264 8.13 17.77 3.79
C VAL A 264 6.74 17.72 4.38
N VAL A 265 5.86 16.91 3.78
CA VAL A 265 4.49 16.69 4.24
C VAL A 265 4.40 15.35 4.96
N GLY A 266 3.85 15.38 6.16
CA GLY A 266 3.63 14.22 7.02
C GLY A 266 4.23 14.40 8.41
N THR A 267 3.97 13.41 9.26
CA THR A 267 4.44 13.37 10.66
C THR A 267 5.10 12.03 10.98
N GLY A 268 5.88 11.99 12.05
CA GLY A 268 6.50 10.76 12.53
C GLY A 268 7.69 11.00 13.46
N GLY A 269 8.20 9.94 14.07
CA GLY A 269 9.25 10.01 15.08
C GLY A 269 10.60 10.59 14.61
N LEU A 270 10.81 10.72 13.30
CA LEU A 270 12.05 11.26 12.74
C LEU A 270 12.00 12.76 12.41
N GLU A 271 10.90 13.47 12.68
CA GLU A 271 10.79 14.89 12.34
C GLU A 271 11.86 15.75 13.03
N SER A 272 12.08 15.55 14.34
CA SER A 272 13.12 16.27 15.08
C SER A 272 14.52 16.02 14.50
N THR A 273 14.80 14.76 14.16
CA THR A 273 16.08 14.38 13.52
C THR A 273 16.28 15.09 12.17
N LEU A 274 15.22 15.22 11.36
CA LEU A 274 15.32 15.92 10.07
C LEU A 274 15.57 17.43 10.25
N ARG A 275 14.91 18.05 11.22
CA ARG A 275 15.12 19.47 11.57
C ARG A 275 16.53 19.73 12.08
N GLU A 276 17.05 18.85 12.94
CA GLU A 276 18.44 18.90 13.41
C GLU A 276 19.44 18.75 12.25
N GLN A 277 19.22 17.77 11.37
CA GLN A 277 20.05 17.59 10.17
C GLN A 277 20.06 18.83 9.26
N ALA A 278 18.91 19.48 9.06
CA ALA A 278 18.81 20.69 8.23
C ALA A 278 19.61 21.85 8.83
N ALA A 279 19.49 22.08 10.14
CA ALA A 279 20.23 23.10 10.86
C ALA A 279 21.75 22.84 10.87
N GLU A 280 22.18 21.59 11.14
CA GLU A 280 23.59 21.21 11.13
C GLU A 280 24.25 21.37 9.76
N ARG A 281 23.50 21.21 8.68
CA ARG A 281 23.97 21.37 7.29
C ARG A 281 23.76 22.78 6.74
N GLY A 282 23.12 23.68 7.51
CA GLY A 282 22.86 25.07 7.11
C GLY A 282 21.87 25.23 5.98
N VAL A 283 21.00 24.22 5.76
CA VAL A 283 19.95 24.24 4.70
C VAL A 283 18.53 24.34 5.27
N ASP A 284 18.39 24.64 6.57
CA ASP A 284 17.11 24.77 7.27
C ASP A 284 16.19 25.84 6.65
N HIS A 285 16.79 26.90 6.11
CA HIS A 285 16.07 27.95 5.39
C HIS A 285 15.49 27.52 4.02
N LEU A 286 15.87 26.36 3.51
CA LEU A 286 15.39 25.75 2.26
C LEU A 286 14.36 24.65 2.51
N VAL A 287 13.99 24.37 3.77
CA VAL A 287 13.12 23.24 4.12
C VAL A 287 11.85 23.73 4.82
N GLU A 288 10.71 23.44 4.22
CA GLU A 288 9.42 23.59 4.86
C GLU A 288 8.93 22.23 5.41
N PHE A 289 8.58 22.19 6.69
CA PHE A 289 7.91 21.07 7.32
C PHE A 289 6.42 21.41 7.49
N ALA A 290 5.59 20.99 6.56
CA ALA A 290 4.16 21.31 6.52
C ALA A 290 3.32 20.51 7.53
N GLY A 291 3.92 19.48 8.18
CA GLY A 291 3.17 18.61 9.08
C GLY A 291 2.17 17.71 8.34
N PHE A 292 1.12 17.26 9.05
CA PHE A 292 0.07 16.46 8.43
C PHE A 292 -0.84 17.34 7.58
N VAL A 293 -1.04 16.95 6.33
CA VAL A 293 -2.00 17.56 5.40
C VAL A 293 -3.07 16.51 5.06
N PRO A 294 -4.37 16.83 5.24
CA PRO A 294 -5.46 15.95 4.85
C PRO A 294 -5.39 15.54 3.38
N ASN A 295 -5.79 14.30 3.05
CA ASN A 295 -5.69 13.78 1.67
C ASN A 295 -6.40 14.68 0.65
N ALA A 296 -7.59 15.23 0.99
CA ALA A 296 -8.34 16.15 0.14
C ALA A 296 -7.62 17.48 -0.17
N GLU A 297 -6.63 17.87 0.64
CA GLU A 297 -5.84 19.08 0.48
C GLU A 297 -4.49 18.84 -0.24
N LEU A 298 -4.11 17.57 -0.47
CA LEU A 298 -2.86 17.20 -1.14
C LEU A 298 -2.79 17.49 -2.64
N PRO A 299 -3.88 17.43 -3.44
CA PRO A 299 -3.78 17.63 -4.88
C PRO A 299 -3.09 18.94 -5.29
N PRO A 300 -3.43 20.13 -4.75
CA PRO A 300 -2.70 21.35 -5.08
C PRO A 300 -1.23 21.30 -4.61
N VAL A 301 -0.95 20.67 -3.47
CA VAL A 301 0.43 20.53 -2.96
C VAL A 301 1.31 19.80 -3.96
N TYR A 302 0.86 18.66 -4.49
CA TYR A 302 1.60 17.98 -5.55
C TYR A 302 1.73 18.83 -6.82
N ALA A 303 0.62 19.46 -7.26
CA ALA A 303 0.59 20.17 -8.53
C ALA A 303 1.49 21.42 -8.56
N GLU A 304 1.79 22.01 -7.41
CA GLU A 304 2.61 23.22 -7.26
C GLU A 304 4.12 22.93 -7.14
N HIS A 305 4.53 21.65 -7.01
CA HIS A 305 5.93 21.27 -6.89
C HIS A 305 6.46 20.66 -8.19
N ASP A 306 7.78 20.85 -8.43
CA ASP A 306 8.45 20.41 -9.65
C ASP A 306 8.81 18.95 -9.66
N CYS A 307 9.06 18.36 -8.49
CA CYS A 307 9.51 16.98 -8.37
C CYS A 307 9.13 16.35 -7.03
N PHE A 308 8.46 15.21 -7.07
CA PHE A 308 8.22 14.36 -5.92
C PHE A 308 9.43 13.45 -5.68
N VAL A 309 10.02 13.50 -4.47
CA VAL A 309 11.23 12.76 -4.09
C VAL A 309 10.90 11.72 -3.03
N TYR A 310 11.12 10.44 -3.32
CA TYR A 310 10.80 9.36 -2.38
C TYR A 310 11.97 8.40 -2.20
N PRO A 311 12.79 8.57 -1.13
CA PRO A 311 14.01 7.80 -0.90
C PRO A 311 13.78 6.50 -0.11
N GLY A 312 12.61 5.86 -0.24
CA GLY A 312 12.25 4.63 0.46
C GLY A 312 13.32 3.54 0.37
N ILE A 313 13.41 2.71 1.41
CA ILE A 313 14.44 1.66 1.53
C ILE A 313 13.85 0.25 1.66
N TRP A 314 12.58 0.07 1.42
CA TRP A 314 11.90 -1.22 1.52
C TRP A 314 11.17 -1.60 0.24
N GLU A 315 10.80 -2.87 0.12
CA GLU A 315 10.04 -3.42 -1.00
C GLU A 315 8.61 -2.85 -1.04
N GLU A 316 8.45 -1.64 -1.56
CA GLU A 316 7.16 -0.96 -1.61
C GLU A 316 6.18 -1.71 -2.54
N PRO A 317 5.05 -2.23 -2.04
CA PRO A 317 4.10 -2.99 -2.87
C PRO A 317 3.42 -2.15 -3.94
N LEU A 318 2.87 -1.02 -3.53
CA LEU A 318 2.34 0.09 -4.30
C LEU A 318 1.99 1.22 -3.34
N ALA A 319 2.82 2.26 -3.28
CA ALA A 319 2.53 3.43 -2.48
C ALA A 319 1.59 4.37 -3.22
N ARG A 320 0.49 4.77 -2.56
CA ARG A 320 -0.50 5.72 -3.11
C ARG A 320 0.11 7.04 -3.55
N VAL A 321 1.10 7.54 -2.81
CA VAL A 321 1.80 8.79 -3.11
C VAL A 321 2.41 8.83 -4.52
N TYR A 322 2.73 7.67 -5.11
CA TYR A 322 3.13 7.62 -6.51
C TYR A 322 1.96 7.85 -7.46
N LEU A 323 0.79 7.26 -7.17
CA LEU A 323 -0.41 7.44 -7.97
C LEU A 323 -0.89 8.90 -7.92
N GLU A 324 -0.82 9.50 -6.74
CA GLU A 324 -1.13 10.90 -6.48
C GLU A 324 -0.21 11.83 -7.29
N ALA A 325 1.11 11.61 -7.24
CA ALA A 325 2.08 12.36 -8.03
C ALA A 325 1.89 12.18 -9.55
N LEU A 326 1.60 10.96 -10.01
CA LEU A 326 1.32 10.67 -11.42
C LEU A 326 0.07 11.41 -11.90
N ALA A 327 -1.02 11.37 -11.12
CA ALA A 327 -2.31 11.96 -11.49
C ALA A 327 -2.24 13.50 -11.57
N THR A 328 -1.52 14.14 -10.64
CA THR A 328 -1.27 15.59 -10.69
C THR A 328 -0.23 15.99 -11.76
N GLY A 329 0.49 15.00 -12.32
CA GLY A 329 1.57 15.24 -13.26
C GLY A 329 2.86 15.76 -12.62
N THR A 330 3.07 15.48 -11.33
CA THR A 330 4.31 15.81 -10.62
C THR A 330 5.38 14.78 -10.94
N PRO A 331 6.49 15.14 -11.59
CA PRO A 331 7.58 14.21 -11.92
C PRO A 331 8.14 13.52 -10.68
N ILE A 332 8.48 12.23 -10.79
CA ILE A 332 8.90 11.41 -9.66
C ILE A 332 10.38 11.05 -9.75
N VAL A 333 11.11 11.22 -8.64
CA VAL A 333 12.44 10.64 -8.42
C VAL A 333 12.38 9.74 -7.20
N SER A 334 12.64 8.45 -7.36
CA SER A 334 12.51 7.48 -6.28
C SER A 334 13.65 6.47 -6.25
N SER A 335 13.87 5.84 -5.08
CA SER A 335 14.71 4.65 -4.99
C SER A 335 14.11 3.49 -5.76
N GLU A 336 14.94 2.62 -6.36
CA GLU A 336 14.51 1.43 -7.09
C GLU A 336 14.29 0.24 -6.14
N TYR A 337 13.27 0.33 -5.25
CA TYR A 337 12.88 -0.76 -4.36
C TYR A 337 11.41 -1.10 -4.56
N GLY A 338 11.11 -2.40 -4.62
CA GLY A 338 9.74 -2.88 -4.78
C GLY A 338 9.18 -2.66 -6.18
N ALA A 339 7.90 -2.30 -6.26
CA ALA A 339 7.17 -2.12 -7.52
C ALA A 339 7.40 -0.74 -8.18
N VAL A 340 8.29 0.10 -7.65
CA VAL A 340 8.40 1.52 -8.03
C VAL A 340 8.55 1.73 -9.53
N ALA A 341 9.50 1.03 -10.17
CA ALA A 341 9.77 1.21 -11.61
C ALA A 341 8.53 0.85 -12.48
N GLU A 342 7.80 -0.21 -12.10
CA GLU A 342 6.54 -0.62 -12.73
C GLU A 342 5.46 0.46 -12.60
N ILE A 343 5.34 1.03 -11.39
CA ILE A 343 4.28 1.98 -11.05
C ILE A 343 4.49 3.32 -11.75
N ILE A 344 5.70 3.90 -11.63
CA ILE A 344 5.94 5.27 -12.10
C ILE A 344 6.11 5.36 -13.63
N GLY A 345 6.59 4.29 -14.29
CA GLY A 345 6.73 4.23 -15.76
C GLY A 345 7.33 5.50 -16.36
N GLU A 346 6.61 6.11 -17.30
CA GLU A 346 7.03 7.36 -17.97
C GLU A 346 6.88 8.62 -17.11
N GLY A 347 6.34 8.53 -15.88
CA GLY A 347 6.12 9.68 -14.99
C GLY A 347 7.30 9.97 -14.06
N GLY A 348 8.36 9.15 -14.10
CA GLY A 348 9.47 9.36 -13.19
C GLY A 348 10.75 8.62 -13.57
N VAL A 349 11.72 8.69 -12.68
CA VAL A 349 13.00 7.96 -12.78
C VAL A 349 13.32 7.30 -11.46
N THR A 350 13.97 6.14 -11.51
CA THR A 350 14.50 5.45 -10.34
C THR A 350 16.00 5.66 -10.18
N THR A 351 16.48 5.50 -8.95
CA THR A 351 17.88 5.62 -8.57
C THR A 351 18.29 4.44 -7.70
N ASP A 352 19.60 4.24 -7.51
CA ASP A 352 20.16 3.24 -6.58
C ASP A 352 19.82 3.51 -5.10
N GLY A 353 19.08 4.58 -4.80
CA GLY A 353 18.71 5.00 -3.46
C GLY A 353 19.83 5.71 -2.70
N SER A 354 20.99 5.94 -3.30
CA SER A 354 22.08 6.76 -2.72
C SER A 354 21.78 8.27 -2.88
N VAL A 355 22.32 9.09 -1.97
CA VAL A 355 22.24 10.56 -2.08
C VAL A 355 22.82 11.04 -3.42
N GLY A 356 23.94 10.46 -3.86
CA GLY A 356 24.56 10.77 -5.14
C GLY A 356 23.67 10.43 -6.34
N GLY A 357 23.00 9.27 -6.30
CA GLY A 357 22.05 8.85 -7.34
C GLY A 357 20.86 9.79 -7.43
N PHE A 358 20.27 10.21 -6.31
CA PHE A 358 19.22 11.20 -6.27
C PHE A 358 19.65 12.55 -6.83
N ARG A 359 20.82 13.06 -6.36
CA ARG A 359 21.42 14.30 -6.88
C ARG A 359 21.56 14.26 -8.40
N GLU A 360 22.19 13.21 -8.93
CA GLU A 360 22.38 13.06 -10.37
C GLU A 360 21.06 13.04 -11.14
N ALA A 361 20.06 12.29 -10.65
CA ALA A 361 18.75 12.21 -11.26
C ALA A 361 18.06 13.58 -11.26
N ILE A 362 17.97 14.27 -10.13
CA ILE A 362 17.34 15.59 -10.00
C ILE A 362 18.03 16.60 -10.95
N LEU A 363 19.35 16.73 -10.90
CA LEU A 363 20.08 17.65 -11.78
C LEU A 363 19.94 17.34 -13.27
N ARG A 364 19.76 16.05 -13.62
CA ARG A 364 19.50 15.65 -15.01
C ARG A 364 18.10 16.06 -15.46
N LEU A 365 17.11 16.06 -14.56
CA LEU A 365 15.73 16.40 -14.88
C LEU A 365 15.54 17.90 -15.10
N VAL A 366 16.17 18.74 -14.27
CA VAL A 366 16.07 20.22 -14.40
C VAL A 366 16.85 20.78 -15.59
N ARG A 367 17.81 20.01 -16.14
CA ARG A 367 18.54 20.37 -17.36
C ARG A 367 17.71 20.05 -18.61
N GLY A 368 17.04 21.03 -19.16
CA GLY A 368 16.21 20.89 -20.35
C GLY A 368 14.73 20.61 -20.03
N ASP A 369 13.93 20.21 -21.01
CA ASP A 369 12.47 20.07 -20.88
C ASP A 369 12.02 18.69 -20.35
N ARG A 370 12.87 18.04 -19.54
CA ARG A 370 12.63 16.66 -19.07
C ARG A 370 11.51 16.57 -18.03
N LEU A 371 11.42 17.55 -17.12
CA LEU A 371 10.34 17.62 -16.13
C LEU A 371 8.97 17.70 -16.82
N ARG A 372 8.81 18.53 -17.85
CA ARG A 372 7.57 18.64 -18.62
C ARG A 372 7.22 17.34 -19.36
N ALA A 373 8.23 16.62 -19.85
CA ALA A 373 8.03 15.32 -20.52
C ALA A 373 7.56 14.26 -19.53
N LEU A 374 8.18 14.18 -18.34
CA LEU A 374 7.77 13.27 -17.27
C LEU A 374 6.37 13.62 -16.71
N SER A 375 6.06 14.91 -16.56
CA SER A 375 4.73 15.36 -16.15
C SER A 375 3.64 14.82 -17.08
N ARG A 376 3.82 14.99 -18.41
CA ARG A 376 2.89 14.43 -19.40
C ARG A 376 2.87 12.88 -19.38
N GLY A 377 4.04 12.25 -19.20
CA GLY A 377 4.17 10.80 -19.04
C GLY A 377 3.40 10.29 -17.82
N GLY A 378 3.56 10.95 -16.68
CA GLY A 378 2.86 10.64 -15.44
C GLY A 378 1.34 10.67 -15.58
N LYS A 379 0.79 11.72 -16.18
CA LYS A 379 -0.66 11.82 -16.45
C LYS A 379 -1.18 10.71 -17.39
N ARG A 380 -0.36 10.27 -18.36
CA ARG A 380 -0.75 9.12 -19.21
C ARG A 380 -0.74 7.81 -18.38
N LYS A 381 0.32 7.61 -17.58
CA LYS A 381 0.46 6.43 -16.73
C LYS A 381 -0.64 6.35 -15.66
N ALA A 382 -1.05 7.47 -15.08
CA ALA A 382 -2.12 7.54 -14.09
C ALA A 382 -3.44 6.93 -14.58
N ARG A 383 -3.73 6.97 -15.88
CA ARG A 383 -4.95 6.37 -16.47
C ARG A 383 -5.03 4.85 -16.30
N GLU A 384 -3.90 4.19 -16.09
CA GLU A 384 -3.90 2.75 -15.79
C GLU A 384 -4.46 2.46 -14.40
N TYR A 385 -4.52 3.49 -13.55
CA TYR A 385 -4.99 3.44 -12.16
C TYR A 385 -6.37 4.11 -11.98
N ASP A 386 -7.05 4.43 -13.09
CA ASP A 386 -8.40 4.99 -13.04
C ASP A 386 -9.34 4.02 -12.32
N ARG A 387 -10.23 4.57 -11.50
CA ARG A 387 -11.15 3.83 -10.64
C ARG A 387 -12.01 2.83 -11.42
N GLU A 388 -12.58 3.24 -12.55
CA GLU A 388 -13.41 2.36 -13.38
C GLU A 388 -12.62 1.12 -13.88
N ARG A 389 -11.40 1.33 -14.35
CA ARG A 389 -10.54 0.25 -14.81
C ARG A 389 -10.18 -0.73 -13.69
N VAL A 390 -9.80 -0.20 -12.52
CA VAL A 390 -9.46 -1.03 -11.35
C VAL A 390 -10.66 -1.82 -10.86
N LEU A 391 -11.84 -1.20 -10.80
CA LEU A 391 -13.07 -1.88 -10.41
C LEU A 391 -13.48 -2.93 -11.45
N GLY A 392 -13.35 -2.63 -12.74
CA GLY A 392 -13.58 -3.59 -13.81
C GLY A 392 -12.76 -4.86 -13.62
N GLY A 393 -11.44 -4.73 -13.44
CA GLY A 393 -10.57 -5.89 -13.18
C GLY A 393 -10.92 -6.65 -11.89
N LEU A 394 -11.38 -5.96 -10.84
CA LEU A 394 -11.84 -6.61 -9.62
C LEU A 394 -13.14 -7.39 -9.84
N LEU A 395 -14.10 -6.82 -10.57
CA LEU A 395 -15.37 -7.46 -10.89
C LEU A 395 -15.20 -8.67 -11.82
N GLU A 396 -14.22 -8.66 -12.71
CA GLU A 396 -13.84 -9.84 -13.50
C GLU A 396 -13.38 -10.99 -12.61
N ILE A 397 -12.53 -10.72 -11.60
CA ILE A 397 -12.13 -11.72 -10.60
C ILE A 397 -13.38 -12.24 -9.87
N TYR A 398 -14.29 -11.36 -9.44
CA TYR A 398 -15.50 -11.77 -8.72
C TYR A 398 -16.41 -12.65 -9.57
N GLY A 399 -16.60 -12.29 -10.85
CA GLY A 399 -17.38 -13.11 -11.79
C GLY A 399 -16.78 -14.51 -11.94
N ALA A 400 -15.47 -14.58 -12.14
CA ALA A 400 -14.76 -15.84 -12.32
C ALA A 400 -14.83 -16.77 -11.08
N VAL A 401 -14.74 -16.22 -9.85
CA VAL A 401 -14.81 -17.05 -8.64
C VAL A 401 -16.25 -17.41 -8.25
N SER A 402 -17.24 -16.57 -8.54
CA SER A 402 -18.67 -16.85 -8.27
C SER A 402 -19.23 -17.95 -9.17
N ASP A 403 -18.69 -18.13 -10.38
CA ASP A 403 -19.10 -19.17 -11.33
C ASP A 403 -18.46 -20.56 -11.06
N ARG A 404 -17.66 -20.68 -10.02
CA ARG A 404 -16.89 -21.91 -9.67
C ARG A 404 -17.76 -23.16 -9.53
N GLY A 405 -19.00 -23.02 -9.05
CA GLY A 405 -19.97 -24.12 -8.99
C GLY A 405 -20.44 -24.60 -10.37
N ARG A 406 -20.09 -23.90 -11.46
CA ARG A 406 -20.55 -24.16 -12.84
C ARG A 406 -19.46 -24.72 -13.77
N GLY A 407 -18.22 -24.93 -13.29
CA GLY A 407 -17.18 -25.71 -14.01
C GLY A 407 -16.36 -24.98 -15.06
N SER A 408 -16.08 -23.68 -14.92
CA SER A 408 -15.23 -22.91 -15.86
C SER A 408 -13.81 -22.68 -15.30
N GLU A 409 -12.78 -22.85 -16.16
CA GLU A 409 -11.41 -22.42 -15.88
C GLU A 409 -11.32 -20.89 -15.93
N ILE A 410 -10.64 -20.28 -14.96
CA ILE A 410 -10.47 -18.84 -14.86
C ILE A 410 -9.36 -18.39 -15.81
N SER A 411 -9.69 -17.69 -16.89
CA SER A 411 -8.73 -16.93 -17.70
C SER A 411 -9.17 -15.47 -17.75
N VAL A 412 -8.51 -14.60 -17.01
CA VAL A 412 -8.71 -13.14 -17.05
C VAL A 412 -7.61 -12.56 -17.95
N GLU A 413 -7.97 -12.10 -19.15
CA GLU A 413 -7.09 -11.29 -20.00
C GLU A 413 -7.26 -9.81 -19.65
N LEU A 414 -6.24 -9.20 -19.04
CA LEU A 414 -6.17 -7.77 -18.70
C LEU A 414 -5.43 -6.96 -19.75
#